data_29cb901b0424ee20f2255618d7f7061f
#
_entry.id   29cb901b0424ee20f2255618d7f7061f
#
_cell.length_a   1.000
_cell.length_b   1.000
_cell.length_c   1.000
_cell.angle_alpha   90.00
_cell.angle_beta   90.00
_cell.angle_gamma   90.00
#
_symmetry.space_group_name_H-M   'P 1'
#
loop_
_entity.id
_entity.type
_entity.pdbx_description
1 polymer ?
#
loop_
_entity_poly.entity_id
_entity_poly.type
_entity_poly.pdbx_seq_one_letter_code
_entity_poly.pdbx_strand_id
1 'polypeptide(L)'
;VALALSVEWPTAERAAYPGTNDYTSANTYKGYFDPNKCYLYQYDATVQANRYFYPAAVATNRTCVAMWSGNFLNWAATQTIDPFRLVMTGGFRVRDEINLTVLQKANHPATGQLFPNKSLPAAAIAGATPFGARAAFNTRINGAGFDMVFTVSGAVGAISGAVPATTDFNPADALVNATVYRIPIR
;
A
#
# COMPACT_ATOMS: atom_id res chain seq x y z
N VAL A 1 -31.98 -12.44 8.30
CA VAL A 1 -30.79 -13.27 8.54
C VAL A 1 -29.87 -12.48 9.46
N ALA A 2 -29.61 -12.98 10.67
CA ALA A 2 -28.64 -12.39 11.58
C ALA A 2 -27.29 -13.08 11.33
N LEU A 3 -26.27 -12.31 10.95
CA LEU A 3 -24.88 -12.76 10.85
C LEU A 3 -24.17 -12.42 12.16
N ALA A 4 -23.92 -13.43 12.98
CA ALA A 4 -23.04 -13.30 14.12
C ALA A 4 -21.58 -13.51 13.63
N LEU A 5 -20.87 -12.42 13.37
CA LEU A 5 -19.47 -12.47 13.00
C LEU A 5 -18.62 -12.28 14.26
N SER A 6 -17.90 -13.31 14.66
CA SER A 6 -16.83 -13.17 15.64
C SER A 6 -15.59 -12.63 14.91
N VAL A 7 -15.21 -11.41 15.22
CA VAL A 7 -13.92 -10.85 14.79
C VAL A 7 -12.93 -11.11 15.93
N GLU A 8 -12.49 -12.35 16.03
CA GLU A 8 -11.50 -12.71 17.04
C GLU A 8 -10.14 -12.11 16.68
N TRP A 9 -9.49 -11.54 17.68
CA TRP A 9 -8.08 -11.26 17.63
C TRP A 9 -7.31 -12.57 17.41
N PRO A 10 -6.39 -12.70 16.45
CA PRO A 10 -5.70 -11.65 15.71
C PRO A 10 -6.21 -11.38 14.29
N THR A 11 -7.38 -11.84 13.90
CA THR A 11 -7.88 -11.76 12.51
C THR A 11 -7.92 -10.32 11.99
N ALA A 12 -8.33 -9.36 12.82
CA ALA A 12 -8.42 -7.96 12.41
C ALA A 12 -7.05 -7.32 12.10
N GLU A 13 -5.99 -7.78 12.78
CA GLU A 13 -4.66 -7.17 12.73
C GLU A 13 -3.71 -7.86 11.76
N ARG A 14 -3.99 -9.11 11.40
CA ARG A 14 -3.10 -9.91 10.55
C ARG A 14 -3.08 -9.39 9.11
N ALA A 15 -1.86 -9.35 8.53
CA ALA A 15 -1.73 -9.16 7.09
C ALA A 15 -2.47 -10.27 6.34
N ALA A 16 -3.26 -9.92 5.33
CA ALA A 16 -3.93 -10.88 4.48
C ALA A 16 -2.94 -11.74 3.69
N TYR A 17 -1.78 -11.17 3.41
CA TYR A 17 -0.67 -11.82 2.70
C TYR A 17 0.57 -11.75 3.58
N PRO A 18 0.85 -12.80 4.38
CA PRO A 18 1.92 -12.76 5.38
C PRO A 18 3.33 -12.97 4.81
N GLY A 19 3.47 -13.30 3.54
CA GLY A 19 4.76 -13.45 2.89
C GLY A 19 5.58 -12.16 2.91
N THR A 20 6.90 -12.31 3.05
CA THR A 20 7.80 -11.16 3.23
C THR A 20 8.59 -10.78 1.99
N ASN A 21 8.69 -11.68 1.00
CA ASN A 21 9.43 -11.45 -0.26
C ASN A 21 8.87 -12.33 -1.40
N ASP A 22 7.57 -12.55 -1.42
CA ASP A 22 6.89 -13.50 -2.31
C ASP A 22 5.94 -12.82 -3.32
N TYR A 23 6.03 -11.50 -3.45
CA TYR A 23 5.21 -10.79 -4.42
C TYR A 23 5.53 -11.24 -5.86
N THR A 24 4.50 -11.55 -6.59
CA THR A 24 4.57 -11.76 -8.04
C THR A 24 3.30 -11.22 -8.73
N SER A 25 3.46 -10.58 -9.88
CA SER A 25 2.32 -10.15 -10.69
C SER A 25 1.53 -11.34 -11.29
N ALA A 26 2.09 -12.55 -11.28
CA ALA A 26 1.38 -13.76 -11.71
C ALA A 26 0.22 -14.11 -10.76
N ASN A 27 0.35 -13.83 -9.47
CA ASN A 27 -0.70 -14.03 -8.49
C ASN A 27 -1.66 -12.82 -8.44
N THR A 28 -2.92 -13.09 -8.10
CA THR A 28 -3.91 -12.04 -7.88
C THR A 28 -4.14 -11.84 -6.39
N TYR A 29 -3.79 -10.66 -5.89
CA TYR A 29 -4.02 -10.26 -4.50
C TYR A 29 -5.29 -9.43 -4.41
N LYS A 30 -6.19 -9.78 -3.49
CA LYS A 30 -7.47 -9.10 -3.27
C LYS A 30 -7.40 -8.14 -2.09
N GLY A 31 -8.08 -7.01 -2.18
CA GLY A 31 -8.16 -5.97 -1.17
C GLY A 31 -9.02 -4.82 -1.67
N TYR A 32 -8.77 -3.62 -1.23
CA TYR A 32 -9.52 -2.45 -1.67
C TYR A 32 -9.15 -1.98 -3.08
N PHE A 33 -7.98 -2.36 -3.59
CA PHE A 33 -7.55 -1.97 -4.92
C PHE A 33 -7.96 -3.02 -5.96
N ASP A 34 -8.35 -2.57 -7.16
CA ASP A 34 -8.53 -3.48 -8.29
C ASP A 34 -7.15 -3.96 -8.77
N PRO A 35 -6.85 -5.27 -8.73
CA PRO A 35 -5.56 -5.79 -9.13
C PRO A 35 -5.25 -5.59 -10.63
N ASN A 36 -6.26 -5.29 -11.45
CA ASN A 36 -6.12 -5.05 -12.87
C ASN A 36 -6.06 -3.56 -13.22
N LYS A 37 -5.87 -2.68 -12.25
CA LYS A 37 -5.73 -1.24 -12.44
C LYS A 37 -4.42 -0.70 -11.91
N CYS A 38 -3.97 0.37 -12.54
CA CYS A 38 -2.87 1.20 -12.10
C CYS A 38 -3.41 2.44 -11.39
N TYR A 39 -2.73 2.84 -10.33
CA TYR A 39 -3.17 3.92 -9.45
C TYR A 39 -2.14 5.04 -9.41
N LEU A 40 -2.63 6.26 -9.37
CA LEU A 40 -1.88 7.44 -8.97
C LEU A 40 -2.25 7.81 -7.53
N TYR A 41 -1.40 8.62 -6.92
CA TYR A 41 -1.62 9.11 -5.57
C TYR A 41 -1.92 10.60 -5.58
N GLN A 42 -3.06 10.96 -5.01
CA GLN A 42 -3.42 12.35 -4.75
C GLN A 42 -2.74 12.80 -3.47
N TYR A 43 -1.94 13.85 -3.57
CA TYR A 43 -1.28 14.47 -2.43
C TYR A 43 -1.93 15.81 -2.10
N ASP A 44 -2.03 16.12 -0.80
CA ASP A 44 -2.42 17.43 -0.29
C ASP A 44 -1.47 17.78 0.85
N ALA A 45 -0.78 18.91 0.76
CA ALA A 45 0.22 19.33 1.74
C ALA A 45 -0.38 19.68 3.10
N THR A 46 -1.64 20.12 3.13
CA THR A 46 -2.29 20.67 4.31
C THR A 46 -3.33 19.74 4.93
N VAL A 47 -4.10 19.03 4.10
CA VAL A 47 -5.22 18.21 4.54
C VAL A 47 -4.96 16.74 4.25
N GLN A 48 -4.52 16.00 5.25
CA GLN A 48 -4.22 14.57 5.09
C GLN A 48 -5.43 13.76 4.61
N ALA A 49 -6.66 14.16 4.94
CA ALA A 49 -7.88 13.50 4.49
C ALA A 49 -8.08 13.54 2.96
N ASN A 50 -7.41 14.47 2.28
CA ASN A 50 -7.44 14.59 0.82
C ASN A 50 -6.35 13.75 0.13
N ARG A 51 -5.59 12.95 0.88
CA ARG A 51 -4.55 12.08 0.32
C ARG A 51 -5.11 10.68 0.12
N TYR A 52 -5.17 10.21 -1.12
CA TYR A 52 -5.71 8.90 -1.48
C TYR A 52 -5.16 8.39 -2.81
N PHE A 53 -5.28 7.10 -3.05
CA PHE A 53 -5.02 6.50 -4.35
C PHE A 53 -6.27 6.54 -5.22
N TYR A 54 -6.09 6.82 -6.50
CA TYR A 54 -7.18 6.76 -7.48
C TYR A 54 -6.78 6.00 -8.74
N PRO A 55 -7.71 5.23 -9.35
CA PRO A 55 -7.41 4.47 -10.56
C PRO A 55 -7.17 5.42 -11.74
N ALA A 56 -6.08 5.19 -12.48
CA ALA A 56 -5.67 6.03 -13.60
C ALA A 56 -5.57 5.28 -14.93
N ALA A 57 -5.26 3.98 -14.90
CA ALA A 57 -5.11 3.18 -16.11
C ALA A 57 -5.43 1.70 -15.84
N VAL A 58 -5.55 0.93 -16.93
CA VAL A 58 -5.65 -0.54 -16.86
C VAL A 58 -4.22 -1.13 -16.76
N ALA A 59 -4.03 -2.08 -15.86
CA ALA A 59 -2.77 -2.77 -15.70
C ALA A 59 -2.58 -3.86 -16.77
N THR A 60 -1.38 -3.99 -17.31
CA THR A 60 -1.01 -5.11 -18.17
C THR A 60 -0.43 -6.23 -17.32
N ASN A 61 -1.11 -7.38 -17.26
CA ASN A 61 -0.70 -8.51 -16.41
C ASN A 61 -0.42 -8.08 -14.96
N ARG A 62 -1.24 -7.18 -14.42
CA ARG A 62 -1.13 -6.61 -13.06
C ARG A 62 0.16 -5.81 -12.81
N THR A 63 0.83 -5.38 -13.87
CA THR A 63 1.99 -4.48 -13.83
C THR A 63 1.62 -3.10 -14.36
N CYS A 64 2.31 -2.07 -13.87
CA CYS A 64 2.09 -0.67 -14.18
C CYS A 64 3.43 0.03 -14.43
N VAL A 65 3.47 0.95 -15.38
CA VAL A 65 4.67 1.75 -15.68
C VAL A 65 4.49 3.13 -15.04
N ALA A 66 5.45 3.53 -14.21
CA ALA A 66 5.45 4.83 -13.51
C ALA A 66 4.19 5.10 -12.66
N MET A 67 3.47 4.05 -12.27
CA MET A 67 2.27 4.09 -11.44
C MET A 67 2.29 2.96 -10.42
N TRP A 68 1.43 3.03 -9.42
CA TRP A 68 1.25 1.96 -8.45
C TRP A 68 0.36 0.86 -9.02
N SER A 69 0.80 -0.39 -8.92
CA SER A 69 -0.05 -1.55 -9.22
C SER A 69 -1.05 -1.77 -8.08
N GLY A 70 -2.35 -1.84 -8.40
CA GLY A 70 -3.36 -2.19 -7.42
C GLY A 70 -3.14 -3.58 -6.83
N ASN A 71 -2.62 -4.51 -7.62
CA ASN A 71 -2.22 -5.84 -7.17
C ASN A 71 -1.11 -5.79 -6.11
N PHE A 72 -0.09 -4.94 -6.32
CA PHE A 72 0.96 -4.69 -5.34
C PHE A 72 0.44 -4.02 -4.07
N LEU A 73 -0.40 -2.99 -4.19
CA LEU A 73 -0.97 -2.30 -3.04
C LEU A 73 -1.79 -3.24 -2.15
N ASN A 74 -2.53 -4.19 -2.76
CA ASN A 74 -3.23 -5.22 -2.02
C ASN A 74 -2.27 -6.15 -1.28
N TRP A 75 -1.23 -6.67 -1.92
CA TRP A 75 -0.24 -7.51 -1.27
C TRP A 75 0.48 -6.79 -0.12
N ALA A 76 0.81 -5.52 -0.34
CA ALA A 76 1.57 -4.72 0.61
C ALA A 76 0.76 -4.33 1.85
N ALA A 77 -0.53 -3.94 1.68
CA ALA A 77 -1.24 -3.16 2.69
C ALA A 77 -2.49 -3.83 3.28
N THR A 78 -3.05 -4.88 2.66
CA THR A 78 -4.33 -5.45 3.08
C THR A 78 -4.21 -6.21 4.40
N GLN A 79 -5.09 -5.89 5.35
CA GLN A 79 -5.34 -6.69 6.54
C GLN A 79 -6.50 -7.67 6.28
N THR A 80 -6.54 -8.80 6.99
CA THR A 80 -7.59 -9.81 6.79
C THR A 80 -9.01 -9.27 6.99
N ILE A 81 -9.19 -8.27 7.83
CA ILE A 81 -10.48 -7.62 8.04
C ILE A 81 -10.95 -6.78 6.84
N ASP A 82 -10.04 -6.27 6.01
CA ASP A 82 -10.38 -5.39 4.89
C ASP A 82 -11.25 -6.06 3.82
N PRO A 83 -10.95 -7.28 3.33
CA PRO A 83 -11.84 -8.01 2.41
C PRO A 83 -13.22 -8.31 3.02
N PHE A 84 -13.28 -8.62 4.32
CA PHE A 84 -14.56 -8.81 5.01
C PHE A 84 -15.41 -7.54 4.98
N ARG A 85 -14.82 -6.41 5.33
CA ARG A 85 -15.50 -5.11 5.28
C ARG A 85 -15.96 -4.77 3.88
N LEU A 86 -15.10 -5.03 2.87
CA LEU A 86 -15.43 -4.77 1.48
C LEU A 86 -16.67 -5.57 1.04
N VAL A 87 -16.72 -6.85 1.33
CA VAL A 87 -17.82 -7.74 0.92
C VAL A 87 -19.11 -7.44 1.70
N MET A 88 -19.01 -7.17 3.00
CA MET A 88 -20.19 -7.03 3.87
C MET A 88 -20.82 -5.62 3.82
N THR A 89 -20.00 -4.58 3.65
CA THR A 89 -20.45 -3.17 3.79
C THR A 89 -19.98 -2.25 2.67
N GLY A 90 -19.23 -2.77 1.70
CA GLY A 90 -18.58 -1.94 0.67
C GLY A 90 -17.29 -1.27 1.14
N GLY A 91 -16.72 -1.69 2.26
CA GLY A 91 -15.46 -1.20 2.81
C GLY A 91 -15.63 -0.12 3.90
N PHE A 92 -14.52 0.25 4.52
CA PHE A 92 -14.49 1.35 5.48
C PHE A 92 -14.36 2.69 4.74
N ARG A 93 -15.48 3.41 4.64
CA ARG A 93 -15.56 4.67 3.92
C ARG A 93 -15.20 5.82 4.84
N VAL A 94 -14.13 6.54 4.52
CA VAL A 94 -13.72 7.77 5.21
C VAL A 94 -14.22 9.02 4.51
N ARG A 95 -14.63 8.88 3.26
CA ARG A 95 -15.33 9.90 2.47
C ARG A 95 -16.34 9.19 1.58
N ASP A 96 -17.56 9.70 1.53
CA ASP A 96 -18.65 9.13 0.74
C ASP A 96 -19.51 10.28 0.17
N GLU A 97 -19.08 10.79 -0.98
CA GLU A 97 -19.70 11.90 -1.68
C GLU A 97 -20.22 11.40 -3.03
N ILE A 98 -21.08 12.19 -3.67
CA ILE A 98 -21.77 11.81 -4.91
C ILE A 98 -20.81 11.37 -6.05
N ASN A 99 -19.60 11.93 -6.07
CA ASN A 99 -18.61 11.65 -7.11
C ASN A 99 -17.29 11.06 -6.57
N LEU A 100 -17.20 10.81 -5.25
CA LEU A 100 -15.97 10.34 -4.63
C LEU A 100 -16.24 9.51 -3.39
N THR A 101 -15.94 8.24 -3.47
CA THR A 101 -15.87 7.35 -2.30
C THR A 101 -14.43 6.97 -2.02
N VAL A 102 -13.94 7.27 -0.81
CA VAL A 102 -12.59 6.93 -0.38
C VAL A 102 -12.66 5.85 0.69
N LEU A 103 -12.07 4.70 0.39
CA LEU A 103 -11.93 3.57 1.31
C LEU A 103 -10.59 3.65 2.03
N GLN A 104 -10.56 3.27 3.30
CA GLN A 104 -9.34 3.26 4.10
C GLN A 104 -9.09 1.86 4.65
N LYS A 105 -7.81 1.42 4.60
CA LYS A 105 -7.42 0.16 5.23
C LYS A 105 -7.72 0.17 6.73
N ALA A 106 -7.86 -1.00 7.32
CA ALA A 106 -8.02 -1.14 8.76
C ALA A 106 -6.86 -0.50 9.53
N ASN A 107 -7.19 0.03 10.70
CA ASN A 107 -6.18 0.48 11.66
C ASN A 107 -5.38 -0.73 12.16
N HIS A 108 -4.08 -0.57 12.33
CA HIS A 108 -3.19 -1.57 12.90
C HIS A 108 -2.58 -1.04 14.19
N PRO A 109 -2.54 -1.82 15.28
CA PRO A 109 -1.78 -1.44 16.47
C PRO A 109 -0.28 -1.51 16.19
N ALA A 110 0.51 -0.75 16.91
CA ALA A 110 1.95 -0.57 16.67
C ALA A 110 2.85 -1.82 16.88
N THR A 111 2.28 -2.96 17.18
CA THR A 111 3.06 -4.16 17.56
C THR A 111 3.72 -4.91 16.40
N GLY A 112 3.27 -4.73 15.17
CA GLY A 112 3.94 -5.24 13.96
C GLY A 112 4.05 -6.76 13.78
N GLN A 113 3.85 -7.57 14.81
CA GLN A 113 4.09 -9.03 14.74
C GLN A 113 3.17 -9.77 13.77
N LEU A 114 1.95 -9.31 13.61
CA LEU A 114 0.95 -9.92 12.73
C LEU A 114 0.97 -9.31 11.33
N PHE A 115 1.73 -8.24 11.15
CA PHE A 115 1.92 -7.58 9.87
C PHE A 115 3.42 -7.42 9.60
N PRO A 116 4.07 -8.43 8.98
CA PRO A 116 5.51 -8.43 8.80
C PRO A 116 5.98 -7.32 7.86
N ASN A 117 7.21 -6.85 8.08
CA ASN A 117 7.90 -6.05 7.08
C ASN A 117 8.08 -6.87 5.80
N LYS A 118 7.94 -6.23 4.65
CA LYS A 118 8.02 -6.90 3.36
C LYS A 118 9.07 -6.26 2.47
N SER A 119 9.71 -7.08 1.67
CA SER A 119 10.63 -6.65 0.61
C SER A 119 10.04 -7.03 -0.74
N LEU A 120 9.98 -6.08 -1.66
CA LEU A 120 9.56 -6.35 -3.03
C LEU A 120 10.75 -6.92 -3.81
N PRO A 121 10.60 -8.05 -4.52
CA PRO A 121 11.66 -8.54 -5.39
C PRO A 121 12.11 -7.47 -6.40
N ALA A 122 13.41 -7.28 -6.58
CA ALA A 122 13.96 -6.19 -7.39
C ALA A 122 13.37 -6.15 -8.82
N ALA A 123 13.18 -7.33 -9.44
CA ALA A 123 12.56 -7.43 -10.77
C ALA A 123 11.11 -6.95 -10.84
N ALA A 124 10.41 -6.92 -9.70
CA ALA A 124 9.01 -6.51 -9.63
C ALA A 124 8.84 -5.01 -9.37
N ILE A 125 9.86 -4.31 -8.88
CA ILE A 125 9.74 -2.92 -8.42
C ILE A 125 9.24 -1.99 -9.53
N ALA A 126 9.82 -2.07 -10.72
CA ALA A 126 9.46 -1.20 -11.85
C ALA A 126 8.03 -1.40 -12.35
N GLY A 127 7.49 -2.61 -12.21
CA GLY A 127 6.12 -2.93 -12.62
C GLY A 127 5.07 -2.81 -11.51
N ALA A 128 5.51 -2.56 -10.28
CA ALA A 128 4.64 -2.48 -9.10
C ALA A 128 4.52 -1.05 -8.54
N THR A 129 5.53 -0.21 -8.80
CA THR A 129 5.67 1.11 -8.18
C THR A 129 6.05 2.18 -9.20
N PRO A 130 5.81 3.47 -8.90
CA PRO A 130 6.20 4.58 -9.78
C PRO A 130 7.73 4.84 -9.82
N PHE A 131 8.50 4.19 -8.97
CA PHE A 131 9.93 4.49 -8.81
C PHE A 131 10.83 3.91 -9.90
N GLY A 132 10.29 3.11 -10.82
CA GLY A 132 11.10 2.42 -11.84
C GLY A 132 12.00 1.34 -11.24
N ALA A 133 13.04 0.95 -11.97
CA ALA A 133 14.00 -0.05 -11.48
C ALA A 133 14.80 0.51 -10.30
N ARG A 134 14.82 -0.26 -9.20
CA ARG A 134 15.55 0.05 -7.96
C ARG A 134 16.24 -1.19 -7.42
N ALA A 135 17.26 -0.99 -6.58
CA ALA A 135 17.97 -2.11 -5.95
C ALA A 135 17.12 -2.78 -4.86
N ALA A 136 16.37 -2.00 -4.09
CA ALA A 136 15.47 -2.51 -3.08
C ALA A 136 14.26 -1.61 -2.87
N PHE A 137 13.15 -2.24 -2.46
CA PHE A 137 11.93 -1.58 -2.06
C PHE A 137 11.31 -2.38 -0.90
N ASN A 138 11.11 -1.72 0.23
CA ASN A 138 10.56 -2.35 1.42
C ASN A 138 9.31 -1.62 1.89
N THR A 139 8.41 -2.35 2.53
CA THR A 139 7.20 -1.79 3.12
C THR A 139 6.97 -2.32 4.52
N ARG A 140 6.47 -1.47 5.39
CA ARG A 140 6.11 -1.80 6.77
C ARG A 140 4.97 -0.91 7.27
N ILE A 141 4.34 -1.32 8.36
CA ILE A 141 3.41 -0.48 9.11
C ILE A 141 4.16 0.73 9.69
N ASN A 142 3.51 1.88 9.70
CA ASN A 142 4.01 3.11 10.32
C ASN A 142 3.42 3.31 11.72
N GLY A 143 3.84 2.51 12.67
CA GLY A 143 3.28 2.57 14.02
C GLY A 143 1.79 2.21 14.07
N ALA A 144 1.05 2.79 15.03
CA ALA A 144 -0.40 2.61 15.10
C ALA A 144 -1.10 3.43 14.02
N GLY A 145 -2.09 2.85 13.37
CA GLY A 145 -2.89 3.54 12.37
C GLY A 145 -3.04 2.80 11.04
N PHE A 146 -3.32 3.54 10.00
CA PHE A 146 -3.55 3.02 8.64
C PHE A 146 -2.43 3.42 7.66
N ASP A 147 -1.41 4.12 8.12
CA ASP A 147 -0.28 4.53 7.29
C ASP A 147 0.70 3.38 7.09
N MET A 148 1.28 3.33 5.90
CA MET A 148 2.40 2.46 5.57
C MET A 148 3.65 3.30 5.34
N VAL A 149 4.81 2.71 5.62
CA VAL A 149 6.10 3.28 5.25
C VAL A 149 6.67 2.47 4.09
N PHE A 150 7.02 3.16 3.03
CA PHE A 150 7.74 2.60 1.88
C PHE A 150 9.17 3.15 1.87
N THR A 151 10.14 2.25 1.85
CA THR A 151 11.56 2.59 1.76
C THR A 151 12.08 2.19 0.39
N VAL A 152 12.58 3.18 -0.34
CA VAL A 152 13.16 3.00 -1.67
C VAL A 152 14.67 3.17 -1.54
N SER A 153 15.44 2.21 -1.99
CA SER A 153 16.91 2.29 -1.99
C SER A 153 17.49 1.93 -3.34
N GLY A 154 18.53 2.69 -3.74
CA GLY A 154 19.37 2.38 -4.89
C GLY A 154 18.73 2.63 -6.25
N ALA A 155 18.91 3.85 -6.80
CA ALA A 155 19.29 3.91 -8.19
C ALA A 155 20.78 3.57 -8.24
N VAL A 156 21.16 2.61 -9.07
CA VAL A 156 22.55 2.29 -9.46
C VAL A 156 23.62 3.10 -8.68
N GLY A 157 24.07 2.60 -7.53
CA GLY A 157 25.06 3.26 -6.71
C GLY A 157 24.71 3.10 -5.21
N ALA A 158 25.61 2.51 -4.46
CA ALA A 158 25.41 2.23 -3.03
C ALA A 158 25.08 3.50 -2.23
N ILE A 159 24.06 3.41 -1.37
CA ILE A 159 23.80 4.45 -0.38
C ILE A 159 24.71 4.20 0.80
N SER A 160 25.66 5.09 0.94
CA SER A 160 26.41 5.27 2.20
C SER A 160 25.81 6.45 2.92
N GLY A 161 25.09 6.22 4.04
CA GLY A 161 24.55 7.32 4.83
C GLY A 161 23.46 6.87 5.81
N ALA A 162 23.14 7.71 6.77
CA ALA A 162 22.07 7.51 7.73
C ALA A 162 20.72 7.33 7.02
N VAL A 163 19.84 6.48 7.59
CA VAL A 163 18.48 6.30 7.08
C VAL A 163 17.77 7.65 7.06
N PRO A 164 17.28 8.12 5.92
CA PRO A 164 16.59 9.40 5.83
C PRO A 164 15.39 9.48 6.77
N ALA A 165 15.09 10.66 7.27
CA ALA A 165 13.87 10.90 8.02
C ALA A 165 12.64 10.51 7.18
N THR A 166 11.61 9.95 7.84
CA THR A 166 10.36 9.62 7.18
C THR A 166 9.68 10.89 6.70
N THR A 167 9.39 10.98 5.41
CA THR A 167 8.69 12.09 4.78
C THR A 167 7.36 11.63 4.18
N ASP A 168 6.41 12.55 4.03
CA ASP A 168 5.17 12.27 3.32
C ASP A 168 5.47 12.11 1.82
N PHE A 169 4.85 11.11 1.20
CA PHE A 169 5.00 10.88 -0.24
C PHE A 169 4.26 11.97 -1.01
N ASN A 170 4.99 12.74 -1.79
CA ASN A 170 4.45 13.69 -2.75
C ASN A 170 4.92 13.29 -4.16
N PRO A 171 4.00 12.93 -5.08
CA PRO A 171 4.37 12.52 -6.44
C PRO A 171 5.12 13.59 -7.26
N ALA A 172 4.98 14.87 -6.88
CA ALA A 172 5.65 15.99 -7.55
C ALA A 172 7.11 16.14 -7.12
N ASP A 173 7.50 15.52 -6.00
CA ASP A 173 8.88 15.61 -5.52
C ASP A 173 9.82 14.79 -6.41
N ALA A 174 11.02 15.29 -6.61
CA ALA A 174 12.06 14.53 -7.28
C ALA A 174 12.31 13.24 -6.51
N LEU A 175 12.24 12.09 -7.20
CA LEU A 175 12.49 10.77 -6.62
C LEU A 175 13.97 10.65 -6.25
N VAL A 176 14.31 10.98 -5.02
CA VAL A 176 15.68 10.96 -4.53
C VAL A 176 16.09 9.52 -4.19
N ASN A 177 17.36 9.20 -4.41
CA ASN A 177 17.94 7.94 -3.98
C ASN A 177 17.85 7.81 -2.46
N ALA A 178 17.32 6.70 -1.96
CA ALA A 178 17.10 6.42 -0.55
C ALA A 178 16.16 7.36 0.19
N THR A 179 14.89 7.21 -0.06
CA THR A 179 13.86 7.96 0.66
C THR A 179 12.91 7.00 1.37
N VAL A 180 12.52 7.40 2.57
CA VAL A 180 11.51 6.71 3.38
C VAL A 180 10.23 7.52 3.29
N TYR A 181 9.23 6.95 2.62
CA TYR A 181 7.95 7.62 2.41
C TYR A 181 6.87 7.06 3.33
N ARG A 182 6.14 7.94 4.00
CA ARG A 182 4.91 7.63 4.69
C ARG A 182 3.73 7.88 3.76
N ILE A 183 2.88 6.87 3.58
CA ILE A 183 1.72 6.93 2.70
C ILE A 183 0.48 6.43 3.45
N PRO A 184 -0.53 7.28 3.68
CA PRO A 184 -1.87 6.85 4.09
C PRO A 184 -2.47 5.92 3.04
N ILE A 185 -2.94 4.76 3.46
CA ILE A 185 -3.59 3.80 2.55
C ILE A 185 -5.10 4.06 2.54
N ARG A 186 -5.48 4.90 1.64
CA ARG A 186 -6.85 5.28 1.33
C ARG A 186 -7.14 5.17 -0.14
#